data_81ba6736d2b6cdde281ae0b6a86d06f6
#
_entry.id   81ba6736d2b6cdde281ae0b6a86d06f6
#
_cell.length_a   1.000
_cell.length_b   1.000
_cell.length_c   1.000
_cell.angle_alpha   90.00
_cell.angle_beta   90.00
_cell.angle_gamma   90.00
#
_symmetry.space_group_name_H-M   'P 1'
#
loop_
_entity.id
_entity.type
_entity.pdbx_description
1 polymer ?
#
loop_
_entity_poly.entity_id
_entity_poly.type
_entity_poly.pdbx_seq_one_letter_code
_entity_poly.pdbx_strand_id
1 'polypeptide(L)'
;YLKKNKNNELEKIGIKTSLIAINPVNSEPVPIWVASYVLDEYGTGAVMGVPAHDLRDFEFAKKNNIDIRQVIVKEKSELTNELDNAYIENGYLINSNQYDGIENNIAKLKISEEGENKGWAENKIQYRLRDWLISRQRYWGCPIPIVNCKKCGSVPLNQSELPLSLPKDIEISANKINALGDNNNWINTKCPKCGIAARKETDTMDTFMCSSWYFLRYPSSKCSTKPFEKSEINKWLPVDQYVGGVEHAILHLLY
;
A
#
# COMPACT_ATOMS: atom_id res chain seq x y z
N TYR A 1 22.28 7.90 -0.07
CA TYR A 1 23.11 6.75 -0.50
C TYR A 1 23.25 5.80 0.69
N LEU A 2 22.39 4.79 0.77
CA LEU A 2 22.47 3.73 1.76
C LEU A 2 23.58 2.75 1.36
N LYS A 3 24.55 2.52 2.25
CA LYS A 3 25.60 1.51 2.04
C LYS A 3 24.96 0.12 2.16
N LYS A 4 25.13 -0.73 1.14
CA LYS A 4 24.81 -2.15 1.21
C LYS A 4 25.97 -2.89 1.86
N ASN A 5 25.68 -3.74 2.86
CA ASN A 5 26.65 -4.67 3.43
C ASN A 5 26.99 -5.79 2.42
N LYS A 6 28.09 -6.52 2.65
CA LYS A 6 28.57 -7.64 1.80
C LYS A 6 27.52 -8.71 1.50
N ASN A 7 26.44 -8.77 2.28
CA ASN A 7 25.30 -9.70 2.12
C ASN A 7 24.06 -9.08 1.46
N ASN A 8 24.18 -7.92 0.80
CA ASN A 8 23.07 -7.22 0.16
C ASN A 8 21.96 -6.68 1.11
N GLU A 9 22.14 -6.74 2.42
CA GLU A 9 21.24 -6.13 3.39
C GLU A 9 21.55 -4.64 3.57
N LEU A 10 20.49 -3.82 3.61
CA LEU A 10 20.62 -2.39 3.89
C LEU A 10 21.08 -2.21 5.35
N GLU A 11 22.14 -1.45 5.56
CA GLU A 11 22.58 -1.11 6.90
C GLU A 11 21.47 -0.40 7.67
N LYS A 12 21.13 -0.90 8.87
CA LYS A 12 20.13 -0.31 9.76
C LYS A 12 20.70 0.96 10.40
N ILE A 13 20.46 2.09 9.75
CA ILE A 13 20.88 3.40 10.19
C ILE A 13 19.68 4.11 10.83
N GLY A 14 19.89 4.83 11.92
CA GLY A 14 18.86 5.65 12.54
C GLY A 14 19.41 6.90 13.19
N ILE A 15 18.53 7.89 13.30
CA ILE A 15 18.81 9.17 13.94
C ILE A 15 17.79 9.39 15.05
N LYS A 16 18.27 9.60 16.27
CA LYS A 16 17.43 9.99 17.40
C LYS A 16 16.94 11.41 17.20
N THR A 17 15.63 11.61 17.30
CA THR A 17 15.04 12.95 17.28
C THR A 17 15.04 13.57 18.70
N SER A 18 14.72 14.84 18.80
CA SER A 18 14.43 15.50 20.07
C SER A 18 13.00 15.27 20.57
N LEU A 19 12.17 14.58 19.80
CA LEU A 19 10.78 14.32 20.10
C LEU A 19 10.63 13.05 20.95
N ILE A 20 9.57 13.02 21.75
CA ILE A 20 9.14 11.86 22.53
C ILE A 20 7.67 11.59 22.21
N ALA A 21 7.29 10.32 22.24
CA ALA A 21 5.89 9.91 22.26
C ALA A 21 5.52 9.40 23.66
N ILE A 22 4.25 9.44 24.00
CA ILE A 22 3.75 8.85 25.24
C ILE A 22 3.09 7.51 24.89
N ASN A 23 3.55 6.44 25.51
CA ASN A 23 2.92 5.14 25.39
C ASN A 23 1.53 5.18 26.03
N PRO A 24 0.44 5.02 25.27
CA PRO A 24 -0.91 5.17 25.79
C PRO A 24 -1.32 4.09 26.81
N VAL A 25 -0.61 2.96 26.85
CA VAL A 25 -0.91 1.85 27.74
C VAL A 25 -0.43 2.12 29.17
N ASN A 26 0.78 2.69 29.32
CA ASN A 26 1.42 2.88 30.64
C ASN A 26 1.82 4.33 30.94
N SER A 27 1.54 5.25 30.00
CA SER A 27 1.89 6.68 30.09
C SER A 27 3.40 6.97 30.18
N GLU A 28 4.26 6.01 29.85
CA GLU A 28 5.71 6.23 29.82
C GLU A 28 6.17 6.98 28.55
N PRO A 29 7.15 7.88 28.66
CA PRO A 29 7.75 8.52 27.49
C PRO A 29 8.64 7.54 26.76
N VAL A 30 8.52 7.50 25.41
CA VAL A 30 9.35 6.70 24.53
C VAL A 30 10.04 7.60 23.49
N PRO A 31 11.32 7.37 23.18
CA PRO A 31 12.04 8.18 22.22
C PRO A 31 11.60 7.89 20.78
N ILE A 32 11.57 8.94 19.95
CA ILE A 32 11.27 8.79 18.52
C ILE A 32 12.59 8.79 17.73
N TRP A 33 12.72 7.79 16.86
CA TRP A 33 13.84 7.60 15.96
C TRP A 33 13.36 7.61 14.51
N VAL A 34 14.17 8.17 13.60
CA VAL A 34 14.01 7.98 12.16
C VAL A 34 14.98 6.88 11.75
N ALA A 35 14.47 5.76 11.25
CA ALA A 35 15.28 4.58 10.96
C ALA A 35 15.05 4.08 9.51
N SER A 36 16.15 3.71 8.84
CA SER A 36 16.15 3.33 7.43
C SER A 36 15.40 2.04 7.10
N TYR A 37 15.12 1.19 8.10
CA TYR A 37 14.41 -0.06 7.90
C TYR A 37 12.90 0.02 8.18
N VAL A 38 12.42 1.17 8.65
CA VAL A 38 10.97 1.44 8.81
C VAL A 38 10.43 1.93 7.48
N LEU A 39 9.45 1.22 6.96
CA LEU A 39 8.81 1.54 5.68
C LEU A 39 7.70 2.56 5.89
N ASP A 40 7.70 3.62 5.11
CA ASP A 40 6.67 4.68 5.13
C ASP A 40 5.32 4.19 4.60
N GLU A 41 5.33 3.17 3.75
CA GLU A 41 4.12 2.52 3.21
C GLU A 41 3.41 1.61 4.23
N TYR A 42 4.03 1.33 5.41
CA TYR A 42 3.46 0.45 6.42
C TYR A 42 2.68 1.25 7.46
N GLY A 43 1.37 1.09 7.47
CA GLY A 43 0.47 1.79 8.38
C GLY A 43 0.48 3.30 8.16
N THR A 44 0.91 4.04 9.17
CA THR A 44 1.08 5.50 9.12
C THR A 44 2.51 5.93 8.82
N GLY A 45 3.41 4.97 8.55
CA GLY A 45 4.86 5.22 8.49
C GLY A 45 5.52 5.34 9.87
N ALA A 46 4.75 5.25 10.96
CA ALA A 46 5.24 5.22 12.33
C ALA A 46 4.96 3.85 12.96
N VAL A 47 5.97 3.23 13.50
CA VAL A 47 5.90 1.88 14.10
C VAL A 47 6.44 1.94 15.53
N MET A 48 5.77 1.29 16.47
CA MET A 48 6.32 1.09 17.80
C MET A 48 7.38 -0.01 17.74
N GLY A 49 8.63 0.32 18.05
CA GLY A 49 9.71 -0.64 18.19
C GLY A 49 9.49 -1.57 19.37
N VAL A 50 9.82 -2.84 19.20
CA VAL A 50 9.71 -3.89 20.23
C VAL A 50 11.04 -4.65 20.37
N PRO A 51 12.11 -4.01 20.84
CA PRO A 51 13.47 -4.55 20.79
C PRO A 51 13.65 -5.93 21.43
N ALA A 52 12.90 -6.22 22.49
CA ALA A 52 12.98 -7.53 23.14
C ALA A 52 12.32 -8.67 22.33
N HIS A 53 11.48 -8.36 21.32
CA HIS A 53 10.61 -9.33 20.63
C HIS A 53 10.57 -9.22 19.11
N ASP A 54 11.43 -8.39 18.51
CA ASP A 54 11.71 -8.34 17.06
C ASP A 54 13.22 -8.30 16.82
N LEU A 55 13.72 -9.19 15.98
CA LEU A 55 15.16 -9.33 15.70
C LEU A 55 15.78 -8.05 15.11
N ARG A 56 15.03 -7.34 14.26
CA ARG A 56 15.53 -6.11 13.62
C ARG A 56 15.61 -4.98 14.63
N ASP A 57 14.61 -4.87 15.48
CA ASP A 57 14.55 -3.85 16.53
C ASP A 57 15.60 -4.13 17.61
N PHE A 58 15.85 -5.42 17.93
CA PHE A 58 16.89 -5.83 18.87
C PHE A 58 18.27 -5.40 18.41
N GLU A 59 18.65 -5.73 17.16
CA GLU A 59 19.93 -5.33 16.58
C GLU A 59 20.08 -3.81 16.52
N PHE A 60 19.01 -3.10 16.15
CA PHE A 60 18.99 -1.66 16.11
C PHE A 60 19.18 -1.04 17.50
N ALA A 61 18.49 -1.57 18.51
CA ALA A 61 18.60 -1.09 19.90
C ALA A 61 19.99 -1.33 20.48
N LYS A 62 20.57 -2.52 20.28
CA LYS A 62 21.96 -2.84 20.70
C LYS A 62 22.97 -1.90 20.04
N LYS A 63 22.84 -1.66 18.72
CA LYS A 63 23.73 -0.76 17.97
C LYS A 63 23.67 0.70 18.46
N ASN A 64 22.50 1.16 18.88
CA ASN A 64 22.27 2.54 19.26
C ASN A 64 22.17 2.75 20.79
N ASN A 65 22.52 1.75 21.60
CA ASN A 65 22.45 1.78 23.07
C ASN A 65 21.07 2.23 23.58
N ILE A 66 20.00 1.64 22.99
CA ILE A 66 18.62 1.84 23.43
C ILE A 66 18.30 0.75 24.46
N ASP A 67 17.66 1.12 25.55
CA ASP A 67 17.24 0.17 26.58
C ASP A 67 16.27 -0.88 26.01
N ILE A 68 16.51 -2.15 26.36
CA ILE A 68 15.70 -3.29 25.93
C ILE A 68 14.98 -3.84 27.16
N ARG A 69 13.65 -3.71 27.18
CA ARG A 69 12.79 -4.23 28.24
C ARG A 69 12.11 -5.50 27.75
N GLN A 70 12.43 -6.64 28.39
CA GLN A 70 11.71 -7.88 28.14
C GLN A 70 10.28 -7.80 28.70
N VAL A 71 9.29 -8.09 27.86
CA VAL A 71 7.86 -8.06 28.24
C VAL A 71 7.14 -9.37 27.93
N ILE A 72 7.80 -10.35 27.30
CA ILE A 72 7.26 -11.70 27.08
C ILE A 72 8.32 -12.72 27.51
N VAL A 73 7.91 -13.72 28.29
CA VAL A 73 8.72 -14.87 28.71
C VAL A 73 8.02 -16.17 28.36
N LYS A 74 8.79 -17.24 28.20
CA LYS A 74 8.27 -18.56 27.87
C LYS A 74 7.40 -19.12 29.00
N GLU A 75 7.86 -19.02 30.22
CA GLU A 75 7.16 -19.50 31.42
C GLU A 75 7.02 -18.37 32.43
N LYS A 76 5.92 -18.37 33.21
CA LYS A 76 5.59 -17.32 34.20
C LYS A 76 6.66 -17.14 35.30
N SER A 77 7.53 -18.11 35.49
CA SER A 77 8.59 -18.10 36.49
C SER A 77 9.95 -17.63 35.98
N GLU A 78 10.09 -17.39 34.67
CA GLU A 78 11.36 -16.97 34.06
C GLU A 78 11.52 -15.45 34.15
N LEU A 79 12.39 -14.99 35.03
CA LEU A 79 12.91 -13.61 35.03
C LEU A 79 14.33 -13.67 34.49
N THR A 80 14.52 -13.26 33.24
CA THR A 80 15.88 -13.11 32.67
C THR A 80 16.30 -11.66 32.76
N ASN A 81 17.49 -11.41 33.35
CA ASN A 81 18.00 -10.04 33.54
C ASN A 81 18.68 -9.48 32.28
N GLU A 82 19.11 -10.32 31.36
CA GLU A 82 19.74 -9.90 30.09
C GLU A 82 19.31 -10.82 28.95
N LEU A 83 18.90 -10.23 27.83
CA LEU A 83 18.60 -10.94 26.60
C LEU A 83 19.83 -10.95 25.69
N ASP A 84 20.32 -12.13 25.35
CA ASP A 84 21.35 -12.32 24.33
C ASP A 84 20.80 -12.09 22.93
N ASN A 85 19.50 -12.35 22.74
CA ASN A 85 18.78 -12.15 21.48
C ASN A 85 17.30 -11.85 21.75
N ALA A 86 16.58 -11.34 20.72
CA ALA A 86 15.16 -11.13 20.82
C ALA A 86 14.39 -12.46 21.03
N TYR A 87 13.45 -12.46 21.95
CA TYR A 87 12.53 -13.58 22.16
C TYR A 87 11.29 -13.40 21.28
N ILE A 88 11.16 -14.23 20.24
CA ILE A 88 10.12 -14.07 19.20
C ILE A 88 8.95 -15.06 19.31
N GLU A 89 9.02 -15.98 20.27
CA GLU A 89 8.00 -17.00 20.45
C GLU A 89 6.83 -16.52 21.31
N ASN A 90 5.76 -17.32 21.37
CA ASN A 90 4.63 -17.05 22.25
C ASN A 90 5.02 -17.26 23.71
N GLY A 91 4.36 -16.53 24.61
CA GLY A 91 4.64 -16.64 26.04
C GLY A 91 3.69 -15.78 26.88
N TYR A 92 4.12 -15.47 28.07
CA TYR A 92 3.34 -14.71 29.06
C TYR A 92 3.96 -13.34 29.28
N LEU A 93 3.09 -12.33 29.48
CA LEU A 93 3.54 -10.97 29.72
C LEU A 93 4.14 -10.82 31.11
N ILE A 94 5.23 -10.04 31.17
CA ILE A 94 5.88 -9.52 32.37
C ILE A 94 6.19 -8.04 32.17
N ASN A 95 6.48 -7.30 33.23
CA ASN A 95 6.77 -5.85 33.16
C ASN A 95 5.71 -5.04 32.40
N SER A 96 4.46 -5.51 32.43
CA SER A 96 3.33 -5.02 31.64
C SER A 96 2.11 -4.63 32.50
N ASN A 97 2.33 -4.36 33.81
CA ASN A 97 1.32 -3.92 34.78
C ASN A 97 0.10 -4.85 34.82
N GLN A 98 -1.10 -4.32 34.52
CA GLN A 98 -2.36 -5.07 34.54
C GLN A 98 -2.42 -6.26 33.57
N TYR A 99 -1.47 -6.37 32.66
CA TYR A 99 -1.40 -7.46 31.69
C TYR A 99 -0.39 -8.55 32.08
N ASP A 100 0.32 -8.40 33.21
CA ASP A 100 1.29 -9.41 33.67
C ASP A 100 0.64 -10.79 33.86
N GLY A 101 1.34 -11.82 33.41
CA GLY A 101 0.88 -13.22 33.49
C GLY A 101 -0.19 -13.61 32.47
N ILE A 102 -0.61 -12.71 31.58
CA ILE A 102 -1.53 -13.01 30.47
C ILE A 102 -0.71 -13.54 29.29
N GLU A 103 -1.24 -14.53 28.56
CA GLU A 103 -0.66 -15.02 27.32
C GLU A 103 -0.68 -13.91 26.26
N ASN A 104 0.41 -13.76 25.48
CA ASN A 104 0.63 -12.60 24.63
C ASN A 104 -0.43 -12.40 23.52
N ASN A 105 -1.03 -13.47 22.97
CA ASN A 105 -2.09 -13.32 21.97
C ASN A 105 -3.41 -12.85 22.61
N ILE A 106 -3.69 -13.26 23.83
CA ILE A 106 -4.85 -12.78 24.61
C ILE A 106 -4.61 -11.31 24.99
N ALA A 107 -3.40 -10.97 25.42
CA ALA A 107 -3.04 -9.60 25.78
C ALA A 107 -3.20 -8.63 24.60
N LYS A 108 -2.80 -9.02 23.39
CA LYS A 108 -3.02 -8.21 22.17
C LYS A 108 -4.48 -7.81 21.99
N LEU A 109 -5.39 -8.77 22.14
CA LEU A 109 -6.83 -8.51 21.99
C LEU A 109 -7.34 -7.54 23.09
N LYS A 110 -6.94 -7.76 24.35
CA LYS A 110 -7.35 -6.90 25.47
C LYS A 110 -6.82 -5.47 25.33
N ILE A 111 -5.55 -5.31 24.93
CA ILE A 111 -4.94 -3.99 24.72
C ILE A 111 -5.63 -3.26 23.58
N SER A 112 -5.94 -3.96 22.48
CA SER A 112 -6.66 -3.38 21.34
C SER A 112 -8.07 -2.94 21.74
N GLU A 113 -8.82 -3.79 22.43
CA GLU A 113 -10.16 -3.47 22.94
C GLU A 113 -10.15 -2.29 23.90
N GLU A 114 -9.21 -2.26 24.85
CA GLU A 114 -9.04 -1.13 25.75
C GLU A 114 -8.73 0.16 24.99
N GLY A 115 -7.86 0.07 23.96
CA GLY A 115 -7.50 1.20 23.13
C GLY A 115 -8.66 1.77 22.34
N GLU A 116 -9.49 0.91 21.75
CA GLU A 116 -10.69 1.31 21.05
C GLU A 116 -11.70 1.99 22.01
N ASN A 117 -11.93 1.39 23.17
CA ASN A 117 -12.84 1.94 24.18
C ASN A 117 -12.38 3.30 24.73
N LYS A 118 -11.07 3.52 24.82
CA LYS A 118 -10.47 4.78 25.28
C LYS A 118 -10.19 5.77 24.15
N GLY A 119 -10.36 5.37 22.87
CA GLY A 119 -10.22 6.22 21.68
C GLY A 119 -8.79 6.52 21.27
N TRP A 120 -7.78 5.76 21.74
CA TRP A 120 -6.40 5.92 21.32
C TRP A 120 -5.89 4.83 20.36
N ALA A 121 -6.70 3.81 20.06
CA ALA A 121 -6.41 2.78 19.07
C ALA A 121 -7.60 2.52 18.16
N GLU A 122 -7.32 1.94 16.99
CA GLU A 122 -8.29 1.49 16.00
C GLU A 122 -7.77 0.21 15.37
N ASN A 123 -8.60 -0.85 15.34
CA ASN A 123 -8.27 -2.08 14.60
C ASN A 123 -8.35 -1.83 13.10
N LYS A 124 -7.26 -2.11 12.38
CA LYS A 124 -7.20 -2.00 10.92
C LYS A 124 -6.71 -3.29 10.28
N ILE A 125 -7.39 -3.70 9.22
CA ILE A 125 -6.94 -4.79 8.38
C ILE A 125 -6.09 -4.21 7.25
N GLN A 126 -4.83 -4.62 7.19
CA GLN A 126 -3.95 -4.31 6.07
C GLN A 126 -3.63 -5.57 5.29
N TYR A 127 -3.90 -5.52 3.98
CA TYR A 127 -3.53 -6.60 3.09
C TYR A 127 -2.08 -6.46 2.65
N ARG A 128 -1.32 -7.56 2.64
CA ARG A 128 0.03 -7.62 2.05
C ARG A 128 -0.04 -7.72 0.54
N LEU A 129 -0.76 -6.79 -0.06
CA LEU A 129 -0.92 -6.68 -1.49
C LEU A 129 -0.45 -5.30 -1.92
N ARG A 130 0.47 -5.25 -2.88
CA ARG A 130 0.88 -3.97 -3.48
C ARG A 130 -0.25 -3.46 -4.35
N ASP A 131 -0.45 -2.13 -4.33
CA ASP A 131 -1.39 -1.48 -5.21
C ASP A 131 -1.07 -1.82 -6.67
N TRP A 132 -2.11 -2.16 -7.41
CA TRP A 132 -2.00 -2.33 -8.83
C TRP A 132 -2.17 -0.98 -9.51
N LEU A 133 -1.04 -0.41 -9.97
CA LEU A 133 -1.04 0.87 -10.65
C LEU A 133 -1.67 0.74 -12.03
N ILE A 134 -2.64 1.61 -12.32
CA ILE A 134 -3.38 1.60 -13.57
C ILE A 134 -2.57 2.13 -14.76
N SER A 135 -1.68 3.10 -14.52
CA SER A 135 -0.89 3.79 -15.55
C SER A 135 0.20 2.93 -16.14
N ARG A 136 0.36 3.02 -17.49
CA ARG A 136 1.46 2.42 -18.25
C ARG A 136 2.04 3.45 -19.20
N GLN A 137 3.37 3.51 -19.25
CA GLN A 137 4.13 4.38 -20.13
C GLN A 137 4.32 3.69 -21.48
N ARG A 138 3.21 3.39 -22.17
CA ARG A 138 3.21 2.73 -23.47
C ARG A 138 2.05 3.23 -24.33
N TYR A 139 2.25 3.22 -25.66
CA TYR A 139 1.24 3.69 -26.60
C TYR A 139 -0.03 2.85 -26.58
N TRP A 140 0.09 1.52 -26.62
CA TRP A 140 -1.07 0.63 -26.64
C TRP A 140 -1.72 0.51 -25.28
N GLY A 141 -2.99 0.80 -25.25
CA GLY A 141 -3.82 0.80 -24.07
C GLY A 141 -4.94 1.82 -24.20
N CYS A 142 -5.88 1.82 -23.27
CA CYS A 142 -6.91 2.84 -23.22
C CYS A 142 -6.29 4.16 -22.72
N PRO A 143 -6.42 5.29 -23.44
CA PRO A 143 -5.92 6.59 -22.97
C PRO A 143 -6.63 6.98 -21.66
N ILE A 144 -5.91 7.61 -20.76
CA ILE A 144 -6.46 8.14 -19.51
C ILE A 144 -7.09 9.51 -19.80
N PRO A 145 -8.42 9.69 -19.61
CA PRO A 145 -9.12 10.91 -20.00
C PRO A 145 -8.94 12.04 -18.97
N ILE A 146 -7.69 12.38 -18.67
CA ILE A 146 -7.29 13.42 -17.72
C ILE A 146 -6.47 14.49 -18.44
N VAL A 147 -6.65 15.73 -18.04
CA VAL A 147 -5.87 16.89 -18.45
C VAL A 147 -5.15 17.48 -17.25
N ASN A 148 -3.85 17.62 -17.35
CA ASN A 148 -2.99 18.22 -16.35
C ASN A 148 -2.90 19.74 -16.56
N CYS A 149 -3.55 20.50 -15.70
CA CYS A 149 -3.64 21.97 -15.74
C CYS A 149 -2.79 22.59 -14.63
N LYS A 150 -1.97 23.58 -14.97
CA LYS A 150 -1.14 24.30 -13.98
C LYS A 150 -1.94 25.00 -12.87
N LYS A 151 -3.20 25.44 -13.18
CA LYS A 151 -4.07 26.13 -12.23
C LYS A 151 -5.00 25.17 -11.48
N CYS A 152 -5.55 24.16 -12.17
CA CYS A 152 -6.61 23.33 -11.64
C CYS A 152 -6.15 21.93 -11.20
N GLY A 153 -4.88 21.57 -11.40
CA GLY A 153 -4.39 20.22 -11.20
C GLY A 153 -4.89 19.23 -12.26
N SER A 154 -5.12 18.00 -11.88
CA SER A 154 -5.67 16.97 -12.77
C SER A 154 -7.18 17.16 -12.92
N VAL A 155 -7.63 17.31 -14.16
CA VAL A 155 -9.03 17.58 -14.51
C VAL A 155 -9.51 16.53 -15.52
N PRO A 156 -10.65 15.84 -15.27
CA PRO A 156 -11.20 14.91 -16.26
C PRO A 156 -11.68 15.65 -17.51
N LEU A 157 -11.60 14.98 -18.67
CA LEU A 157 -12.24 15.44 -19.89
C LEU A 157 -13.76 15.47 -19.74
N ASN A 158 -14.41 16.38 -20.48
CA ASN A 158 -15.89 16.39 -20.54
C ASN A 158 -16.40 15.12 -21.24
N GLN A 159 -17.60 14.70 -20.91
CA GLN A 159 -18.23 13.52 -21.52
C GLN A 159 -18.37 13.65 -23.05
N SER A 160 -18.55 14.89 -23.56
CA SER A 160 -18.63 15.17 -25.01
C SER A 160 -17.31 14.99 -25.75
N GLU A 161 -16.18 14.92 -25.03
CA GLU A 161 -14.84 14.69 -25.59
C GLU A 161 -14.45 13.22 -25.61
N LEU A 162 -15.36 12.35 -25.17
CA LEU A 162 -15.16 10.90 -25.17
C LEU A 162 -15.83 10.24 -26.39
N PRO A 163 -15.27 9.16 -26.95
CA PRO A 163 -14.05 8.48 -26.51
C PRO A 163 -12.78 9.24 -26.86
N LEU A 164 -11.81 9.29 -25.94
CA LEU A 164 -10.49 9.81 -26.22
C LEU A 164 -9.73 8.81 -27.09
N SER A 165 -9.44 9.17 -28.34
CA SER A 165 -8.75 8.30 -29.28
C SER A 165 -7.23 8.53 -29.26
N LEU A 166 -6.48 7.44 -29.41
CA LEU A 166 -5.04 7.51 -29.63
C LEU A 166 -4.74 8.11 -31.01
N PRO A 167 -3.68 8.92 -31.16
CA PRO A 167 -3.25 9.43 -32.45
C PRO A 167 -2.71 8.27 -33.32
N LYS A 168 -3.01 8.30 -34.63
CA LYS A 168 -2.62 7.24 -35.58
C LYS A 168 -1.25 7.43 -36.14
N ASP A 169 -0.72 8.65 -36.07
CA ASP A 169 0.53 9.14 -36.67
C ASP A 169 1.72 9.10 -35.69
N ILE A 170 1.83 8.03 -34.92
CA ILE A 170 2.92 7.87 -33.95
C ILE A 170 4.00 6.94 -34.48
N GLU A 171 5.23 7.43 -34.41
CA GLU A 171 6.42 6.62 -34.61
C GLU A 171 6.75 5.82 -33.34
N ILE A 172 6.51 4.52 -33.37
CA ILE A 172 6.86 3.62 -32.29
C ILE A 172 8.28 3.10 -32.55
N SER A 173 9.22 3.45 -31.67
CA SER A 173 10.58 2.93 -31.72
C SER A 173 10.99 2.37 -30.36
N ALA A 174 11.90 1.39 -30.36
CA ALA A 174 12.40 0.76 -29.15
C ALA A 174 13.07 1.74 -28.15
N ASN A 175 13.49 2.91 -28.64
CA ASN A 175 14.17 3.93 -27.85
C ASN A 175 13.21 5.00 -27.28
N LYS A 176 11.91 4.95 -27.62
CA LYS A 176 10.90 5.89 -27.12
C LYS A 176 10.10 5.23 -26.02
N ILE A 177 10.39 5.57 -24.76
CA ILE A 177 9.70 5.02 -23.58
C ILE A 177 8.24 5.49 -23.55
N ASN A 178 7.96 6.73 -23.96
CA ASN A 178 6.61 7.30 -23.98
C ASN A 178 6.33 7.97 -25.33
N ALA A 179 5.83 7.19 -26.28
CA ALA A 179 5.55 7.69 -27.65
C ALA A 179 4.42 8.75 -27.68
N LEU A 180 3.47 8.73 -26.73
CA LEU A 180 2.43 9.76 -26.61
C LEU A 180 3.01 11.08 -26.11
N GLY A 181 3.99 11.02 -25.21
CA GLY A 181 4.66 12.17 -24.62
C GLY A 181 5.35 13.09 -25.64
N ASP A 182 5.73 12.57 -26.78
CA ASP A 182 6.42 13.30 -27.85
C ASP A 182 5.47 13.90 -28.90
N ASN A 183 4.18 13.50 -28.89
CA ASN A 183 3.20 14.01 -29.86
C ASN A 183 2.55 15.30 -29.38
N ASN A 184 3.17 16.43 -29.69
CA ASN A 184 2.69 17.77 -29.29
C ASN A 184 1.30 18.10 -29.81
N ASN A 185 0.90 17.59 -30.97
CA ASN A 185 -0.43 17.84 -31.55
C ASN A 185 -1.53 17.15 -30.72
N TRP A 186 -1.24 15.98 -30.18
CA TRP A 186 -2.19 15.23 -29.36
C TRP A 186 -2.22 15.70 -27.91
N ILE A 187 -1.04 16.00 -27.31
CA ILE A 187 -0.91 16.33 -25.89
C ILE A 187 -1.52 17.70 -25.57
N ASN A 188 -1.24 18.73 -26.39
CA ASN A 188 -1.62 20.08 -26.09
C ASN A 188 -3.13 20.28 -26.23
N THR A 189 -3.73 20.84 -25.19
CA THR A 189 -5.18 21.06 -25.11
C THR A 189 -5.50 22.27 -24.23
N LYS A 190 -6.78 22.56 -24.06
CA LYS A 190 -7.27 23.53 -23.09
C LYS A 190 -7.86 22.79 -21.87
N CYS A 191 -7.69 23.37 -20.70
CA CYS A 191 -8.29 22.82 -19.49
C CYS A 191 -9.82 22.89 -19.58
N PRO A 192 -10.54 21.77 -19.39
CA PRO A 192 -12.00 21.74 -19.41
C PRO A 192 -12.65 22.64 -18.35
N LYS A 193 -11.94 22.89 -17.22
CA LYS A 193 -12.47 23.68 -16.10
C LYS A 193 -12.21 25.18 -16.23
N CYS A 194 -11.04 25.62 -16.70
CA CYS A 194 -10.65 27.03 -16.68
C CYS A 194 -10.21 27.59 -18.05
N GLY A 195 -10.17 26.78 -19.10
CA GLY A 195 -9.87 27.20 -20.47
C GLY A 195 -8.42 27.54 -20.79
N ILE A 196 -7.51 27.58 -19.80
CA ILE A 196 -6.09 27.88 -20.08
C ILE A 196 -5.40 26.69 -20.77
N ALA A 197 -4.23 26.95 -21.38
CA ALA A 197 -3.41 25.91 -21.97
C ALA A 197 -3.06 24.83 -20.93
N ALA A 198 -3.23 23.58 -21.33
CA ALA A 198 -3.03 22.41 -20.48
C ALA A 198 -2.51 21.22 -21.32
N ARG A 199 -2.17 20.12 -20.69
CA ARG A 199 -1.65 18.93 -21.36
C ARG A 199 -2.49 17.72 -21.00
N LYS A 200 -2.83 16.90 -21.98
CA LYS A 200 -3.45 15.58 -21.73
C LYS A 200 -2.46 14.67 -21.03
N GLU A 201 -3.01 13.70 -20.26
CA GLU A 201 -2.24 12.61 -19.71
C GLU A 201 -1.64 11.76 -20.84
N THR A 202 -0.37 11.40 -20.70
CA THR A 202 0.37 10.66 -21.74
C THR A 202 0.53 9.17 -21.44
N ASP A 203 0.15 8.77 -20.23
CA ASP A 203 0.06 7.35 -19.88
C ASP A 203 -1.23 6.74 -20.45
N THR A 204 -1.18 5.46 -20.74
CA THR A 204 -2.36 4.65 -21.03
C THR A 204 -2.72 3.75 -19.86
N MET A 205 -3.93 3.25 -19.81
CA MET A 205 -4.31 2.26 -18.82
C MET A 205 -3.69 0.91 -19.14
N ASP A 206 -3.40 0.13 -18.10
CA ASP A 206 -3.10 -1.28 -18.27
C ASP A 206 -4.23 -1.95 -19.07
N THR A 207 -3.87 -2.78 -20.06
CA THR A 207 -4.85 -3.45 -20.94
C THR A 207 -5.83 -4.31 -20.15
N PHE A 208 -5.44 -4.78 -18.97
CA PHE A 208 -6.31 -5.54 -18.08
C PHE A 208 -7.50 -4.71 -17.57
N MET A 209 -7.40 -3.39 -17.47
CA MET A 209 -8.54 -2.51 -17.16
C MET A 209 -9.71 -2.66 -18.15
N CYS A 210 -9.39 -2.87 -19.42
CA CYS A 210 -10.41 -3.06 -20.45
C CYS A 210 -10.86 -4.54 -20.54
N SER A 211 -9.97 -5.49 -20.28
CA SER A 211 -10.26 -6.91 -20.44
C SER A 211 -10.79 -7.60 -19.20
N SER A 212 -10.57 -7.08 -18.00
CA SER A 212 -10.96 -7.72 -16.74
C SER A 212 -12.47 -7.91 -16.54
N TRP A 213 -13.28 -7.03 -17.10
CA TRP A 213 -14.74 -7.04 -16.93
C TRP A 213 -15.50 -7.74 -18.08
N TYR A 214 -14.82 -8.54 -18.92
CA TYR A 214 -15.39 -9.25 -20.08
C TYR A 214 -16.66 -10.06 -19.73
N PHE A 215 -16.67 -10.72 -18.57
CA PHE A 215 -17.79 -11.53 -18.12
C PHE A 215 -19.05 -10.70 -17.84
N LEU A 216 -18.94 -9.44 -17.46
CA LEU A 216 -20.05 -8.51 -17.35
C LEU A 216 -20.60 -8.11 -18.73
N ARG A 217 -19.72 -8.08 -19.74
CA ARG A 217 -20.09 -7.73 -21.12
C ARG A 217 -20.79 -8.85 -21.87
N TYR A 218 -20.44 -10.10 -21.61
CA TYR A 218 -20.99 -11.26 -22.35
C TYR A 218 -22.52 -11.30 -22.40
N PRO A 219 -23.27 -11.14 -21.29
CA PRO A 219 -24.72 -11.16 -21.32
C PRO A 219 -25.34 -10.01 -22.15
N SER A 220 -24.58 -8.93 -22.36
CA SER A 220 -25.05 -7.73 -23.04
C SER A 220 -24.19 -7.34 -24.23
N SER A 221 -23.63 -8.31 -24.97
CA SER A 221 -22.66 -8.08 -26.06
C SER A 221 -23.16 -7.14 -27.16
N LYS A 222 -24.44 -7.10 -27.41
CA LYS A 222 -25.10 -6.26 -28.44
C LYS A 222 -25.49 -4.84 -27.94
N CYS A 223 -25.34 -4.56 -26.64
CA CYS A 223 -25.66 -3.24 -26.12
C CYS A 223 -24.64 -2.20 -26.60
N SER A 224 -25.10 -1.13 -27.27
CA SER A 224 -24.24 -0.08 -27.81
C SER A 224 -24.23 1.21 -26.99
N THR A 225 -25.16 1.36 -26.04
CA THR A 225 -25.37 2.61 -25.29
C THR A 225 -24.73 2.60 -23.90
N LYS A 226 -24.42 1.43 -23.36
CA LYS A 226 -23.81 1.24 -22.03
C LYS A 226 -22.96 -0.03 -21.99
N PRO A 227 -22.07 -0.16 -21.00
CA PRO A 227 -21.20 -1.33 -20.88
C PRO A 227 -21.96 -2.65 -20.79
N PHE A 228 -23.06 -2.68 -20.02
CA PHE A 228 -23.91 -3.86 -19.84
C PHE A 228 -25.31 -3.44 -19.35
N GLU A 229 -26.26 -4.35 -19.50
CA GLU A 229 -27.62 -4.23 -18.95
C GLU A 229 -27.69 -4.80 -17.54
N LYS A 230 -28.13 -4.01 -16.56
CA LYS A 230 -28.22 -4.43 -15.16
C LYS A 230 -29.16 -5.64 -15.00
N SER A 231 -30.23 -5.71 -15.76
CA SER A 231 -31.18 -6.83 -15.75
C SER A 231 -30.51 -8.14 -16.17
N GLU A 232 -29.65 -8.11 -17.20
CA GLU A 232 -28.93 -9.29 -17.65
C GLU A 232 -27.86 -9.72 -16.65
N ILE A 233 -27.15 -8.75 -16.05
CA ILE A 233 -26.18 -9.04 -14.99
C ILE A 233 -26.83 -9.71 -13.79
N ASN A 234 -27.96 -9.20 -13.32
CA ASN A 234 -28.69 -9.79 -12.18
C ASN A 234 -29.21 -11.20 -12.46
N LYS A 235 -29.42 -11.53 -13.73
CA LYS A 235 -29.90 -12.84 -14.15
C LYS A 235 -28.79 -13.90 -14.25
N TRP A 236 -27.60 -13.48 -14.73
CA TRP A 236 -26.52 -14.39 -15.08
C TRP A 236 -25.36 -14.44 -14.06
N LEU A 237 -25.30 -13.52 -13.11
CA LEU A 237 -24.26 -13.45 -12.11
C LEU A 237 -24.82 -13.74 -10.70
N PRO A 238 -23.98 -14.23 -9.78
CA PRO A 238 -22.54 -14.46 -9.90
C PRO A 238 -22.20 -15.58 -10.88
N VAL A 239 -20.91 -15.61 -11.32
CA VAL A 239 -20.38 -16.70 -12.14
C VAL A 239 -20.28 -17.97 -11.27
N ASP A 240 -20.97 -19.05 -11.67
CA ASP A 240 -20.99 -20.29 -10.87
C ASP A 240 -19.68 -21.05 -10.93
N GLN A 241 -18.99 -21.01 -12.07
CA GLN A 241 -17.75 -21.71 -12.29
C GLN A 241 -16.87 -20.96 -13.30
N TYR A 242 -15.59 -20.86 -12.97
CA TYR A 242 -14.55 -20.34 -13.85
C TYR A 242 -13.43 -21.36 -13.99
N VAL A 243 -13.09 -21.68 -15.25
CA VAL A 243 -12.01 -22.63 -15.58
C VAL A 243 -10.90 -21.89 -16.32
N GLY A 244 -9.71 -21.93 -15.77
CA GLY A 244 -8.53 -21.24 -16.34
C GLY A 244 -7.23 -21.76 -15.76
N GLY A 245 -6.11 -21.18 -16.16
CA GLY A 245 -4.79 -21.49 -15.62
C GLY A 245 -4.62 -20.98 -14.17
N VAL A 246 -3.64 -21.54 -13.46
CA VAL A 246 -3.35 -21.18 -12.05
C VAL A 246 -2.97 -19.70 -11.89
N GLU A 247 -2.40 -19.07 -12.92
CA GLU A 247 -2.07 -17.65 -12.95
C GLU A 247 -3.28 -16.74 -12.73
N HIS A 248 -4.46 -17.20 -13.09
CA HIS A 248 -5.70 -16.44 -12.90
C HIS A 248 -6.17 -16.35 -11.46
N ALA A 249 -5.62 -17.14 -10.56
CA ALA A 249 -5.85 -16.96 -9.12
C ALA A 249 -5.44 -15.56 -8.66
N ILE A 250 -4.41 -14.95 -9.28
CA ILE A 250 -3.96 -13.59 -9.00
C ILE A 250 -4.53 -12.61 -10.05
N LEU A 251 -4.32 -12.87 -11.33
CA LEU A 251 -4.64 -11.93 -12.40
C LEU A 251 -6.15 -11.69 -12.55
N HIS A 252 -6.96 -12.73 -12.51
CA HIS A 252 -8.40 -12.60 -12.71
C HIS A 252 -9.19 -12.53 -11.39
N LEU A 253 -8.92 -13.44 -10.45
CA LEU A 253 -9.72 -13.53 -9.24
C LEU A 253 -9.38 -12.46 -8.22
N LEU A 254 -8.10 -12.08 -8.09
CA LEU A 254 -7.70 -11.09 -7.10
C LEU A 254 -7.83 -9.66 -7.65
N TYR A 255 -7.34 -9.36 -8.86
CA TYR A 255 -7.41 -8.03 -9.46
C TYR A 255 -8.75 -7.78 -10.16
#